data_9dbaa1660439e1f8920c43d667ca5c1d
#
_entry.id   9dbaa1660439e1f8920c43d667ca5c1d
#
_cell.length_a   1.000
_cell.length_b   1.000
_cell.length_c   1.000
_cell.angle_alpha   90.00
_cell.angle_beta   90.00
_cell.angle_gamma   90.00
#
_symmetry.space_group_name_H-M   'P 1'
#
loop_
_entity.id
_entity.type
_entity.pdbx_description
1 polymer ?
#
loop_
_entity_poly.entity_id
_entity_poly.type
_entity_poly.pdbx_seq_one_letter_code
_entity_poly.pdbx_strand_id
1 'polypeptide(L)'
;MNIQNLFSVKKITYFSILILSISSYLIISALLNFYQITKFNESVRNGETPKFFSQSFESRFSTAYWLAGNGMFKESTILFNNLLPEANEEQKSAVQHNIGNIFFLRGLAIIGTSMDARPEAEYLLRQAKKSYIQSIKASNSHWDTKHNLDRLLTMLPSDPTPGVGDSDSPGLIMGNIPVGLP
;
A
#
# COMPACT_ATOMS: atom_id res chain seq x y z
N MET A 1 -13.92 56.94 25.15
CA MET A 1 -12.63 56.25 25.22
C MET A 1 -11.74 56.90 24.15
N ASN A 2 -10.70 57.64 24.57
CA ASN A 2 -9.94 58.55 23.66
C ASN A 2 -9.00 57.71 22.75
N ILE A 3 -9.22 57.74 21.47
CA ILE A 3 -8.45 57.00 20.44
C ILE A 3 -6.94 57.36 20.50
N GLN A 4 -6.58 58.56 21.00
CA GLN A 4 -5.19 58.99 21.14
C GLN A 4 -4.36 58.16 22.15
N ASN A 5 -4.97 57.42 23.07
CA ASN A 5 -4.24 56.54 24.02
C ASN A 5 -3.93 55.17 23.48
N LEU A 6 -4.51 54.78 22.35
CA LEU A 6 -4.23 53.49 21.68
C LEU A 6 -2.90 53.54 20.91
N PHE A 7 -2.47 54.71 20.45
CA PHE A 7 -1.30 54.89 19.57
C PHE A 7 -0.10 55.54 20.28
N SER A 8 0.15 55.21 21.53
CA SER A 8 1.44 55.61 22.14
C SER A 8 2.57 54.92 21.37
N VAL A 9 3.61 55.71 20.98
CA VAL A 9 4.81 55.23 20.25
C VAL A 9 5.37 53.96 20.89
N LYS A 10 5.43 53.89 22.21
CA LYS A 10 5.90 52.71 22.94
C LYS A 10 5.03 51.44 22.65
N LYS A 11 3.71 51.58 22.61
CA LYS A 11 2.81 50.45 22.32
C LYS A 11 2.98 49.95 20.88
N ILE A 12 3.14 50.89 19.93
CA ILE A 12 3.38 50.57 18.53
C ILE A 12 4.72 49.80 18.39
N THR A 13 5.76 50.28 19.07
CA THR A 13 7.08 49.62 19.06
C THR A 13 7.02 48.21 19.62
N TYR A 14 6.38 48.00 20.78
CA TYR A 14 6.21 46.65 21.36
C TYR A 14 5.39 45.74 20.46
N PHE A 15 4.35 46.25 19.83
CA PHE A 15 3.54 45.50 18.89
C PHE A 15 4.33 45.10 17.63
N SER A 16 5.13 46.02 17.11
CA SER A 16 6.02 45.75 15.96
C SER A 16 7.10 44.71 16.29
N ILE A 17 7.69 44.75 17.47
CA ILE A 17 8.66 43.75 17.94
C ILE A 17 8.00 42.41 18.09
N LEU A 18 6.77 42.34 18.63
CA LEU A 18 6.01 41.12 18.75
C LEU A 18 5.73 40.47 17.38
N ILE A 19 5.25 41.27 16.43
CA ILE A 19 5.01 40.77 15.05
C ILE A 19 6.31 40.29 14.42
N LEU A 20 7.41 41.02 14.56
CA LEU A 20 8.70 40.59 14.03
C LEU A 20 9.17 39.29 14.63
N SER A 21 9.01 39.10 15.93
CA SER A 21 9.38 37.86 16.63
C SER A 21 8.53 36.67 16.15
N ILE A 22 7.21 36.85 16.02
CA ILE A 22 6.30 35.80 15.50
C ILE A 22 6.67 35.46 14.05
N SER A 23 6.89 36.47 13.20
CA SER A 23 7.26 36.26 11.80
C SER A 23 8.59 35.54 11.67
N SER A 24 9.58 35.89 12.45
CA SER A 24 10.89 35.24 12.47
C SER A 24 10.75 33.76 12.92
N TYR A 25 9.97 33.50 13.95
CA TYR A 25 9.68 32.13 14.40
C TYR A 25 9.02 31.29 13.29
N LEU A 26 8.01 31.85 12.61
CA LEU A 26 7.32 31.14 11.52
C LEU A 26 8.26 30.84 10.35
N ILE A 27 9.12 31.78 9.98
CA ILE A 27 10.12 31.60 8.91
C ILE A 27 11.11 30.47 9.29
N ILE A 28 11.67 30.53 10.49
CA ILE A 28 12.61 29.50 10.97
C ILE A 28 11.93 28.13 10.99
N SER A 29 10.71 28.05 11.52
CA SER A 29 9.93 26.81 11.55
C SER A 29 9.67 26.26 10.15
N ALA A 30 9.31 27.12 9.20
CA ALA A 30 9.10 26.72 7.81
C ALA A 30 10.38 26.19 7.14
N LEU A 31 11.52 26.84 7.39
CA LEU A 31 12.82 26.41 6.87
C LEU A 31 13.25 25.05 7.44
N LEU A 32 13.03 24.84 8.74
CA LEU A 32 13.33 23.57 9.39
C LEU A 32 12.45 22.44 8.83
N ASN A 33 11.15 22.67 8.68
CA ASN A 33 10.24 21.71 8.07
C ASN A 33 10.64 21.39 6.63
N PHE A 34 10.99 22.40 5.84
CA PHE A 34 11.46 22.19 4.47
C PHE A 34 12.73 21.32 4.42
N TYR A 35 13.69 21.59 5.29
CA TYR A 35 14.90 20.79 5.41
C TYR A 35 14.59 19.33 5.78
N GLN A 36 13.71 19.10 6.77
CA GLN A 36 13.32 17.75 7.20
C GLN A 36 12.61 16.98 6.06
N ILE A 37 11.68 17.62 5.35
CA ILE A 37 10.97 17.03 4.21
C ILE A 37 11.96 16.71 3.08
N THR A 38 12.90 17.58 2.79
CA THR A 38 13.91 17.34 1.74
C THR A 38 14.77 16.13 2.09
N LYS A 39 15.23 16.02 3.33
CA LYS A 39 16.02 14.88 3.80
C LYS A 39 15.21 13.60 3.85
N PHE A 40 13.95 13.66 4.23
CA PHE A 40 13.03 12.53 4.15
C PHE A 40 12.91 12.02 2.71
N ASN A 41 12.61 12.89 1.76
CA ASN A 41 12.45 12.53 0.36
C ASN A 41 13.75 11.96 -0.25
N GLU A 42 14.90 12.48 0.15
CA GLU A 42 16.20 11.96 -0.26
C GLU A 42 16.41 10.53 0.24
N SER A 43 16.15 10.26 1.51
CA SER A 43 16.25 8.91 2.10
C SER A 43 15.30 7.92 1.39
N VAL A 44 14.04 8.31 1.15
CA VAL A 44 13.07 7.49 0.42
C VAL A 44 13.57 7.18 -0.99
N ARG A 45 14.09 8.18 -1.70
CA ARG A 45 14.61 7.99 -3.07
C ARG A 45 15.79 7.03 -3.11
N ASN A 46 16.67 7.09 -2.12
CA ASN A 46 17.86 6.26 -2.02
C ASN A 46 17.58 4.86 -1.43
N GLY A 47 16.35 4.57 -1.03
CA GLY A 47 16.00 3.29 -0.41
C GLY A 47 16.51 3.15 1.03
N GLU A 48 16.79 4.26 1.67
CA GLU A 48 17.21 4.30 3.07
C GLU A 48 16.00 4.51 4.00
N THR A 49 16.11 3.99 5.22
CA THR A 49 15.09 4.29 6.24
C THR A 49 15.16 5.75 6.65
N PRO A 50 14.08 6.54 6.48
CA PRO A 50 14.08 7.94 6.84
C PRO A 50 14.33 8.16 8.34
N LYS A 51 15.23 9.09 8.67
CA LYS A 51 15.52 9.48 10.06
C LYS A 51 14.47 10.43 10.63
N PHE A 52 13.96 11.33 9.75
CA PHE A 52 12.88 12.23 10.10
C PHE A 52 11.53 11.56 9.85
N PHE A 53 10.55 11.84 10.68
CA PHE A 53 9.20 11.27 10.59
C PHE A 53 9.17 9.73 10.55
N SER A 54 10.12 9.07 11.22
CA SER A 54 10.31 7.61 11.16
C SER A 54 9.07 6.80 11.56
N GLN A 55 8.18 7.38 12.37
CA GLN A 55 6.93 6.76 12.79
C GLN A 55 5.74 7.13 11.88
N SER A 56 5.93 7.99 10.89
CA SER A 56 4.86 8.31 9.95
C SER A 56 4.48 7.11 9.08
N PHE A 57 3.25 7.12 8.61
CA PHE A 57 2.78 6.11 7.65
C PHE A 57 3.71 6.01 6.44
N GLU A 58 4.08 7.15 5.86
CA GLU A 58 4.89 7.28 4.66
C GLU A 58 6.30 6.69 4.86
N SER A 59 6.90 6.91 6.02
CA SER A 59 8.22 6.34 6.34
C SER A 59 8.16 4.82 6.43
N ARG A 60 7.19 4.29 7.15
CA ARG A 60 7.02 2.83 7.30
C ARG A 60 6.60 2.18 5.99
N PHE A 61 5.76 2.86 5.21
CA PHE A 61 5.36 2.41 3.87
C PHE A 61 6.55 2.34 2.92
N SER A 62 7.38 3.40 2.86
CA SER A 62 8.58 3.41 2.01
C SER A 62 9.57 2.32 2.41
N THR A 63 9.76 2.10 3.70
CA THR A 63 10.61 1.01 4.20
C THR A 63 10.08 -0.36 3.75
N ALA A 64 8.77 -0.61 3.89
CA ALA A 64 8.15 -1.84 3.43
C ALA A 64 8.29 -2.02 1.91
N TYR A 65 8.11 -0.94 1.14
CA TYR A 65 8.27 -0.94 -0.31
C TYR A 65 9.69 -1.33 -0.75
N TRP A 66 10.72 -0.74 -0.12
CA TRP A 66 12.11 -1.06 -0.42
C TRP A 66 12.50 -2.48 0.00
N LEU A 67 11.97 -2.98 1.12
CA LEU A 67 12.15 -4.37 1.51
C LEU A 67 11.59 -5.32 0.44
N ALA A 68 10.41 -5.03 -0.09
CA ALA A 68 9.84 -5.82 -1.18
C ALA A 68 10.73 -5.79 -2.44
N GLY A 69 11.24 -4.62 -2.82
CA GLY A 69 12.14 -4.44 -3.96
C GLY A 69 13.45 -5.20 -3.81
N ASN A 70 13.93 -5.41 -2.59
CA ASN A 70 15.12 -6.18 -2.26
C ASN A 70 14.84 -7.68 -2.02
N GLY A 71 13.61 -8.17 -2.28
CA GLY A 71 13.26 -9.57 -2.12
C GLY A 71 12.97 -10.00 -0.68
N MET A 72 12.99 -9.08 0.28
CA MET A 72 12.65 -9.32 1.70
C MET A 72 11.13 -9.33 1.88
N PHE A 73 10.46 -10.26 1.19
CA PHE A 73 9.00 -10.27 1.06
C PHE A 73 8.27 -10.52 2.38
N LYS A 74 8.83 -11.34 3.25
CA LYS A 74 8.23 -11.65 4.56
C LYS A 74 8.18 -10.41 5.44
N GLU A 75 9.30 -9.75 5.60
CA GLU A 75 9.47 -8.54 6.40
C GLU A 75 8.61 -7.40 5.85
N SER A 76 8.62 -7.23 4.54
CA SER A 76 7.80 -6.24 3.84
C SER A 76 6.31 -6.49 4.09
N THR A 77 5.83 -7.73 3.94
CA THR A 77 4.43 -8.07 4.15
C THR A 77 4.00 -7.81 5.60
N ILE A 78 4.85 -8.12 6.58
CA ILE A 78 4.59 -7.83 8.00
C ILE A 78 4.44 -6.33 8.20
N LEU A 79 5.38 -5.52 7.68
CA LEU A 79 5.31 -4.06 7.82
C LEU A 79 4.06 -3.48 7.14
N PHE A 80 3.73 -3.91 5.94
CA PHE A 80 2.51 -3.48 5.27
C PHE A 80 1.25 -3.82 6.05
N ASN A 81 1.15 -5.04 6.59
CA ASN A 81 -0.01 -5.43 7.41
C ASN A 81 -0.12 -4.59 8.69
N ASN A 82 0.99 -4.22 9.31
CA ASN A 82 1.02 -3.36 10.49
C ASN A 82 0.58 -1.92 10.22
N LEU A 83 0.56 -1.49 8.95
CA LEU A 83 0.06 -0.17 8.55
C LEU A 83 -1.46 -0.11 8.40
N LEU A 84 -2.11 -1.24 8.10
CA LEU A 84 -3.55 -1.28 7.78
C LEU A 84 -4.47 -0.69 8.85
N PRO A 85 -4.24 -0.93 10.16
CA PRO A 85 -5.13 -0.40 11.21
C PRO A 85 -5.15 1.13 11.30
N GLU A 86 -4.05 1.79 10.95
CA GLU A 86 -3.87 3.24 11.06
C GLU A 86 -4.14 3.97 9.73
N ALA A 87 -4.29 3.23 8.64
CA ALA A 87 -4.38 3.75 7.28
C ALA A 87 -5.79 4.29 6.96
N ASN A 88 -5.85 5.42 6.25
CA ASN A 88 -7.07 5.87 5.59
C ASN A 88 -7.37 4.99 4.34
N GLU A 89 -8.51 5.19 3.68
CA GLU A 89 -8.94 4.32 2.58
C GLU A 89 -7.97 4.33 1.38
N GLU A 90 -7.38 5.46 1.05
CA GLU A 90 -6.38 5.54 -0.02
C GLU A 90 -5.08 4.84 0.37
N GLN A 91 -4.63 5.03 1.61
CA GLN A 91 -3.47 4.36 2.17
C GLN A 91 -3.69 2.84 2.26
N LYS A 92 -4.87 2.38 2.68
CA LYS A 92 -5.25 0.95 2.66
C LYS A 92 -5.18 0.38 1.26
N SER A 93 -5.70 1.13 0.29
CA SER A 93 -5.64 0.73 -1.12
C SER A 93 -4.20 0.55 -1.58
N ALA A 94 -3.31 1.52 -1.29
CA ALA A 94 -1.90 1.45 -1.65
C ALA A 94 -1.18 0.28 -0.94
N VAL A 95 -1.45 0.05 0.34
CA VAL A 95 -0.88 -1.08 1.09
C VAL A 95 -1.33 -2.40 0.49
N GLN A 96 -2.63 -2.59 0.26
CA GLN A 96 -3.17 -3.83 -0.31
C GLN A 96 -2.68 -4.07 -1.75
N HIS A 97 -2.51 -3.01 -2.54
CA HIS A 97 -1.88 -3.10 -3.85
C HIS A 97 -0.46 -3.70 -3.76
N ASN A 98 0.37 -3.20 -2.86
CA ASN A 98 1.75 -3.66 -2.72
C ASN A 98 1.83 -5.08 -2.14
N ILE A 99 0.97 -5.45 -1.20
CA ILE A 99 0.85 -6.83 -0.73
C ILE A 99 0.46 -7.75 -1.90
N GLY A 100 -0.49 -7.32 -2.73
CA GLY A 100 -0.85 -8.03 -3.95
C GLY A 100 0.32 -8.22 -4.90
N ASN A 101 1.11 -7.18 -5.14
CA ASN A 101 2.31 -7.25 -5.96
C ASN A 101 3.34 -8.24 -5.43
N ILE A 102 3.57 -8.28 -4.11
CA ILE A 102 4.49 -9.24 -3.49
C ILE A 102 4.04 -10.68 -3.78
N PHE A 103 2.79 -10.99 -3.53
CA PHE A 103 2.26 -12.33 -3.79
C PHE A 103 2.27 -12.68 -5.27
N PHE A 104 1.92 -11.72 -6.14
CA PHE A 104 1.91 -11.91 -7.58
C PHE A 104 3.31 -12.23 -8.12
N LEU A 105 4.31 -11.42 -7.77
CA LEU A 105 5.69 -11.64 -8.21
C LEU A 105 6.26 -12.97 -7.72
N ARG A 106 5.98 -13.33 -6.46
CA ARG A 106 6.39 -14.63 -5.91
C ARG A 106 5.71 -15.79 -6.64
N GLY A 107 4.42 -15.69 -6.90
CA GLY A 107 3.70 -16.70 -7.67
C GLY A 107 4.27 -16.87 -9.08
N LEU A 108 4.57 -15.78 -9.77
CA LEU A 108 5.21 -15.80 -11.09
C LEU A 108 6.60 -16.44 -11.07
N ALA A 109 7.40 -16.15 -10.05
CA ALA A 109 8.75 -16.72 -9.92
C ALA A 109 8.71 -18.26 -9.78
N ILE A 110 7.67 -18.81 -9.18
CA ILE A 110 7.52 -20.27 -8.98
C ILE A 110 6.98 -20.97 -10.23
N ILE A 111 6.09 -20.36 -11.00
CA ILE A 111 5.42 -20.99 -12.17
C ILE A 111 6.43 -21.60 -13.16
N GLY A 112 7.62 -21.02 -13.28
CA GLY A 112 8.65 -21.48 -14.22
C GLY A 112 9.54 -22.63 -13.70
N THR A 113 9.41 -23.05 -12.44
CA THR A 113 10.44 -23.90 -11.81
C THR A 113 10.17 -25.39 -11.90
N SER A 114 8.96 -25.84 -11.61
CA SER A 114 8.58 -27.26 -11.73
C SER A 114 7.06 -27.45 -11.74
N MET A 115 6.61 -28.64 -12.21
CA MET A 115 5.19 -29.00 -12.15
C MET A 115 4.68 -29.14 -10.71
N ASP A 116 5.50 -29.61 -9.80
CA ASP A 116 5.14 -29.84 -8.39
C ASP A 116 4.95 -28.53 -7.61
N ALA A 117 5.50 -27.41 -8.12
CA ALA A 117 5.36 -26.09 -7.51
C ALA A 117 4.08 -25.34 -7.91
N ARG A 118 3.27 -25.89 -8.83
CA ARG A 118 2.01 -25.26 -9.28
C ARG A 118 1.02 -24.95 -8.16
N PRO A 119 0.78 -25.85 -7.20
CA PRO A 119 -0.17 -25.58 -6.11
C PRO A 119 0.27 -24.40 -5.25
N GLU A 120 1.58 -24.26 -4.98
CA GLU A 120 2.12 -23.12 -4.22
C GLU A 120 2.00 -21.81 -5.02
N ALA A 121 2.32 -21.85 -6.30
CA ALA A 121 2.16 -20.70 -7.19
C ALA A 121 0.70 -20.25 -7.25
N GLU A 122 -0.24 -21.18 -7.43
CA GLU A 122 -1.67 -20.88 -7.44
C GLU A 122 -2.14 -20.27 -6.12
N TYR A 123 -1.71 -20.82 -4.99
CA TYR A 123 -2.00 -20.25 -3.67
C TYR A 123 -1.55 -18.79 -3.58
N LEU A 124 -0.32 -18.48 -3.99
CA LEU A 124 0.21 -17.13 -3.98
C LEU A 124 -0.57 -16.19 -4.91
N LEU A 125 -0.93 -16.66 -6.09
CA LEU A 125 -1.75 -15.89 -7.03
C LEU A 125 -3.15 -15.61 -6.48
N ARG A 126 -3.77 -16.58 -5.78
CA ARG A 126 -5.06 -16.37 -5.09
C ARG A 126 -4.94 -15.35 -3.95
N GLN A 127 -3.83 -15.34 -3.20
CA GLN A 127 -3.57 -14.29 -2.20
C GLN A 127 -3.41 -12.91 -2.87
N ALA A 128 -2.70 -12.83 -3.99
CA ALA A 128 -2.59 -11.61 -4.78
C ALA A 128 -3.96 -11.10 -5.24
N LYS A 129 -4.81 -11.99 -5.80
CA LYS A 129 -6.20 -11.67 -6.19
C LYS A 129 -6.98 -11.06 -5.04
N LYS A 130 -6.92 -11.68 -3.87
CA LYS A 130 -7.59 -11.19 -2.66
C LYS A 130 -7.13 -9.78 -2.28
N SER A 131 -5.82 -9.55 -2.27
CA SER A 131 -5.24 -8.25 -1.92
C SER A 131 -5.61 -7.17 -2.94
N TYR A 132 -5.56 -7.46 -4.24
CA TYR A 132 -5.97 -6.50 -5.27
C TYR A 132 -7.47 -6.14 -5.17
N ILE A 133 -8.33 -7.12 -4.89
CA ILE A 133 -9.77 -6.86 -4.66
C ILE A 133 -9.95 -5.97 -3.43
N GLN A 134 -9.21 -6.18 -2.35
CA GLN A 134 -9.27 -5.32 -1.16
C GLN A 134 -8.77 -3.91 -1.45
N SER A 135 -7.72 -3.78 -2.25
CA SER A 135 -7.22 -2.48 -2.71
C SER A 135 -8.30 -1.70 -3.46
N ILE A 136 -8.95 -2.34 -4.43
CA ILE A 136 -10.02 -1.70 -5.25
C ILE A 136 -11.24 -1.36 -4.40
N LYS A 137 -11.58 -2.18 -3.41
CA LYS A 137 -12.69 -1.91 -2.47
C LYS A 137 -12.41 -0.71 -1.59
N ALA A 138 -11.17 -0.51 -1.15
CA ALA A 138 -10.77 0.63 -0.35
C ALA A 138 -10.72 1.92 -1.18
N SER A 139 -10.15 1.88 -2.38
CA SER A 139 -10.18 3.00 -3.32
C SER A 139 -10.15 2.49 -4.75
N ASN A 140 -11.15 2.89 -5.53
CA ASN A 140 -11.29 2.50 -6.94
C ASN A 140 -10.42 3.35 -7.90
N SER A 141 -9.57 4.23 -7.38
CA SER A 141 -8.73 5.14 -8.16
C SER A 141 -7.47 4.49 -8.75
N HIS A 142 -6.98 3.40 -8.16
CA HIS A 142 -5.74 2.74 -8.57
C HIS A 142 -5.91 1.94 -9.88
N TRP A 143 -5.50 2.55 -10.99
CA TRP A 143 -5.51 1.90 -12.30
C TRP A 143 -4.57 0.68 -12.35
N ASP A 144 -3.37 0.80 -11.78
CA ASP A 144 -2.38 -0.28 -11.77
C ASP A 144 -2.88 -1.54 -11.06
N THR A 145 -3.68 -1.37 -9.99
CA THR A 145 -4.30 -2.51 -9.29
C THR A 145 -5.27 -3.25 -10.20
N LYS A 146 -6.09 -2.52 -10.94
CA LYS A 146 -7.07 -3.11 -11.88
C LYS A 146 -6.35 -3.87 -13.00
N HIS A 147 -5.32 -3.27 -13.57
CA HIS A 147 -4.50 -3.88 -14.59
C HIS A 147 -3.80 -5.16 -14.11
N ASN A 148 -3.19 -5.10 -12.91
CA ASN A 148 -2.54 -6.26 -12.32
C ASN A 148 -3.54 -7.38 -11.97
N LEU A 149 -4.73 -7.02 -11.49
CA LEU A 149 -5.81 -7.97 -11.23
C LEU A 149 -6.28 -8.64 -12.52
N ASP A 150 -6.52 -7.87 -13.57
CA ASP A 150 -6.93 -8.39 -14.88
C ASP A 150 -5.90 -9.39 -15.42
N ARG A 151 -4.63 -9.00 -15.44
CA ARG A 151 -3.52 -9.89 -15.83
C ARG A 151 -3.48 -11.17 -14.99
N LEU A 152 -3.67 -11.06 -13.69
CA LEU A 152 -3.66 -12.19 -12.78
C LEU A 152 -4.83 -13.15 -13.07
N LEU A 153 -6.02 -12.62 -13.36
CA LEU A 153 -7.20 -13.42 -13.66
C LEU A 153 -7.03 -14.27 -14.92
N THR A 154 -6.22 -13.85 -15.88
CA THR A 154 -5.90 -14.69 -17.07
C THR A 154 -5.00 -15.87 -16.73
N MET A 155 -4.35 -15.87 -15.59
CA MET A 155 -3.40 -16.92 -15.17
C MET A 155 -4.02 -17.91 -14.19
N LEU A 156 -5.08 -17.51 -13.49
CA LEU A 156 -5.75 -18.38 -12.54
C LEU A 156 -6.79 -19.25 -13.23
N PRO A 157 -6.88 -20.54 -12.85
CA PRO A 157 -8.02 -21.36 -13.25
C PRO A 157 -9.31 -20.71 -12.72
N SER A 158 -10.42 -20.95 -13.41
CA SER A 158 -11.74 -20.50 -12.98
C SER A 158 -12.00 -20.93 -11.54
N ASP A 159 -12.53 -20.04 -10.71
CA ASP A 159 -12.98 -20.44 -9.38
C ASP A 159 -14.15 -21.40 -9.55
N PRO A 160 -14.19 -22.50 -8.81
CA PRO A 160 -15.34 -23.41 -8.85
C PRO A 160 -16.59 -22.62 -8.47
N THR A 161 -17.62 -22.75 -9.28
CA THR A 161 -18.92 -22.14 -9.00
C THR A 161 -19.47 -22.74 -7.71
N PRO A 162 -19.94 -21.94 -6.73
CA PRO A 162 -20.57 -22.49 -5.53
C PRO A 162 -21.72 -23.44 -5.92
N GLY A 163 -21.67 -24.68 -5.47
CA GLY A 163 -22.71 -25.66 -5.75
C GLY A 163 -22.45 -26.57 -6.94
N VAL A 164 -21.42 -26.32 -7.73
CA VAL A 164 -20.97 -27.31 -8.74
C VAL A 164 -19.87 -28.11 -8.06
N GLY A 165 -20.21 -29.25 -7.51
CA GLY A 165 -19.23 -30.23 -7.02
C GLY A 165 -18.41 -30.78 -8.19
N ASP A 166 -17.25 -31.31 -7.91
CA ASP A 166 -16.42 -31.97 -8.93
C ASP A 166 -17.18 -33.08 -9.68
N SER A 167 -18.21 -33.66 -9.04
CA SER A 167 -19.16 -34.61 -9.64
C SER A 167 -20.04 -33.99 -10.72
N ASP A 168 -20.25 -32.66 -10.69
CA ASP A 168 -21.09 -31.96 -11.66
C ASP A 168 -20.26 -31.26 -12.75
N SER A 169 -18.94 -31.36 -12.69
CA SER A 169 -18.09 -30.83 -13.74
C SER A 169 -18.25 -31.70 -15.01
N PRO A 170 -18.33 -31.06 -16.20
CA PRO A 170 -18.47 -31.76 -17.46
C PRO A 170 -17.35 -32.80 -17.73
N GLY A 171 -16.22 -32.65 -17.06
CA GLY A 171 -15.12 -33.63 -17.16
C GLY A 171 -15.30 -34.88 -16.30
N LEU A 172 -16.23 -34.85 -15.37
CA LEU A 172 -16.60 -35.97 -14.53
C LEU A 172 -18.00 -36.54 -14.90
N ILE A 173 -18.32 -36.48 -16.16
CA ILE A 173 -19.44 -37.24 -16.73
C ILE A 173 -19.29 -38.77 -16.48
N MET A 174 -18.26 -39.15 -15.78
CA MET A 174 -18.16 -40.51 -15.27
C MET A 174 -19.35 -40.91 -14.37
N GLY A 175 -19.99 -39.93 -13.72
CA GLY A 175 -21.25 -40.16 -13.04
C GLY A 175 -22.41 -40.38 -13.97
N ASN A 176 -22.32 -39.96 -15.24
CA ASN A 176 -23.31 -40.21 -16.29
C ASN A 176 -22.90 -41.30 -17.27
N ILE A 177 -21.78 -41.94 -17.08
CA ILE A 177 -21.56 -43.23 -17.72
C ILE A 177 -22.58 -44.11 -17.05
N PRO A 178 -23.57 -44.64 -17.78
CA PRO A 178 -24.51 -45.58 -17.22
C PRO A 178 -23.72 -46.72 -16.65
N VAL A 179 -23.54 -46.64 -15.38
CA VAL A 179 -22.98 -47.74 -14.61
C VAL A 179 -24.04 -48.80 -14.69
N GLY A 180 -23.84 -49.74 -15.52
CA GLY A 180 -24.84 -50.76 -15.70
C GLY A 180 -25.14 -51.07 -17.14
N LEU A 181 -24.20 -50.81 -17.97
CA LEU A 181 -24.12 -51.56 -19.20
C LEU A 181 -23.75 -53.02 -18.82
N PRO A 182 -24.61 -53.95 -19.16
CA PRO A 182 -24.37 -55.35 -18.88
C PRO A 182 -23.10 -55.86 -19.54
#